data_a37a76fc95e09d4b8e6c3d66ee0c6d3b
#
_entry.id   a37a76fc95e09d4b8e6c3d66ee0c6d3b
#
_cell.length_a   1.000
_cell.length_b   1.000
_cell.length_c   1.000
_cell.angle_alpha   90.00
_cell.angle_beta   90.00
_cell.angle_gamma   90.00
#
_symmetry.space_group_name_H-M   'P 1'
#
loop_
_entity.id
_entity.type
_entity.pdbx_description
1 polymer ?
#
loop_
_entity_poly.entity_id
_entity_poly.type
_entity_poly.pdbx_seq_one_letter_code
_entity_poly.pdbx_strand_id
1 'polypeptide(L)'
;MLQKHKALLQVAAIPFRYERDSLKVLLLTTRSKKHWIIPKGWPIEGLNFRRSAEQEAIEEAGVTGSISKDPIGNFIYLKKIAPGQKVRCTVVTYGLHVTNQLSEWIEKDQRDILWCSPFRAAKEVKTPGLSALLQNIASEPSILKPKPHLKPILKGLFS
;
A
#
# COMPACT_ATOMS: atom_id res chain seq x y z
N MET A 1 -26.56 17.11 20.11
CA MET A 1 -26.21 15.69 20.08
C MET A 1 -25.04 15.47 19.14
N LEU A 2 -23.92 15.08 19.72
CA LEU A 2 -22.70 14.87 18.92
C LEU A 2 -22.85 13.57 18.13
N GLN A 3 -22.99 13.71 16.82
CA GLN A 3 -22.93 12.54 15.95
C GLN A 3 -21.49 12.00 16.00
N LYS A 4 -21.33 10.80 16.53
CA LYS A 4 -20.06 10.11 16.40
C LYS A 4 -19.91 9.69 14.95
N HIS A 5 -19.00 10.34 14.23
CA HIS A 5 -18.62 9.85 12.90
C HIS A 5 -17.95 8.48 13.06
N LYS A 6 -18.47 7.49 12.36
CA LYS A 6 -17.83 6.18 12.31
C LYS A 6 -16.43 6.33 11.73
N ALA A 7 -15.47 5.66 12.35
CA ALA A 7 -14.13 5.58 11.80
C ALA A 7 -14.22 4.98 10.38
N LEU A 8 -13.55 5.62 9.44
CA LEU A 8 -13.51 5.16 8.06
C LEU A 8 -12.41 4.12 7.89
N LEU A 9 -12.59 3.24 6.91
CA LEU A 9 -11.59 2.23 6.58
C LEU A 9 -11.33 2.24 5.08
N GLN A 10 -10.06 2.31 4.72
CA GLN A 10 -9.59 2.15 3.35
C GLN A 10 -8.58 1.01 3.28
N VAL A 11 -8.25 0.60 2.08
CA VAL A 11 -7.23 -0.42 1.80
C VAL A 11 -6.19 0.18 0.87
N ALA A 12 -4.96 -0.30 1.01
CA ALA A 12 -3.85 0.20 0.21
C ALA A 12 -2.87 -0.91 -0.13
N ALA A 13 -2.09 -0.67 -1.16
CA ALA A 13 -0.95 -1.52 -1.51
C ALA A 13 0.31 -0.67 -1.51
N ILE A 14 1.40 -1.23 -1.00
CA ILE A 14 2.74 -0.70 -1.24
C ILE A 14 3.35 -1.58 -2.33
N PRO A 15 3.35 -1.09 -3.58
CA PRO A 15 4.03 -1.82 -4.64
C PRO A 15 5.54 -1.74 -4.41
N PHE A 16 6.22 -2.87 -4.57
CA PHE A 16 7.67 -2.91 -4.41
C PHE A 16 8.29 -3.85 -5.43
N ARG A 17 9.57 -3.61 -5.70
CA ARG A 17 10.39 -4.45 -6.55
C ARG A 17 11.85 -4.28 -6.16
N TYR A 18 12.68 -5.23 -6.58
CA TYR A 18 14.13 -5.12 -6.40
C TYR A 18 14.76 -4.72 -7.72
N GLU A 19 15.58 -3.69 -7.68
CA GLU A 19 16.41 -3.26 -8.81
C GLU A 19 17.85 -3.44 -8.39
N ARG A 20 18.56 -4.45 -8.97
CA ARG A 20 19.95 -4.75 -8.61
C ARG A 20 20.17 -4.86 -7.11
N ASP A 21 19.39 -5.68 -6.43
CA ASP A 21 19.45 -5.89 -4.97
C ASP A 21 18.96 -4.68 -4.15
N SER A 22 18.56 -3.59 -4.76
CA SER A 22 18.00 -2.45 -4.07
C SER A 22 16.48 -2.52 -4.05
N LEU A 23 15.91 -2.43 -2.86
CA LEU A 23 14.46 -2.39 -2.71
C LEU A 23 13.94 -1.03 -3.12
N LYS A 24 12.96 -1.02 -4.01
CA LYS A 24 12.23 0.16 -4.44
C LYS A 24 10.76 0.00 -4.13
N VAL A 25 10.14 1.08 -3.69
CA VAL A 25 8.69 1.16 -3.50
C VAL A 25 8.12 2.21 -4.43
N LEU A 26 6.86 2.05 -4.78
CA LEU A 26 6.18 2.97 -5.69
C LEU A 26 5.34 3.97 -4.89
N LEU A 27 5.54 5.23 -5.18
CA LEU A 27 4.65 6.30 -4.77
C LEU A 27 3.95 6.87 -5.99
N LEU A 28 2.77 7.43 -5.78
CA LEU A 28 2.06 8.18 -6.82
C LEU A 28 1.49 9.46 -6.23
N THR A 29 1.13 10.39 -7.09
CA THR A 29 0.59 11.67 -6.64
C THR A 29 -0.92 11.62 -6.48
N THR A 30 -1.45 12.36 -5.49
CA THR A 30 -2.88 12.63 -5.43
C THR A 30 -3.29 13.47 -6.63
N ARG A 31 -4.52 13.30 -7.10
CA ARG A 31 -5.00 14.01 -8.30
C ARG A 31 -5.13 15.51 -8.10
N SER A 32 -5.55 15.95 -6.91
CA SER A 32 -5.86 17.36 -6.66
C SER A 32 -4.67 18.18 -6.19
N LYS A 33 -3.88 17.65 -5.27
CA LYS A 33 -2.78 18.41 -4.63
C LYS A 33 -1.40 17.93 -5.00
N LYS A 34 -1.30 16.88 -5.79
CA LYS A 34 -0.04 16.24 -6.21
C LYS A 34 0.88 15.90 -5.04
N HIS A 35 0.31 15.44 -3.94
CA HIS A 35 1.08 14.90 -2.82
C HIS A 35 1.42 13.44 -3.08
N TRP A 36 2.61 13.03 -2.66
CA TRP A 36 3.03 11.63 -2.80
C TRP A 36 2.29 10.75 -1.79
N ILE A 37 1.69 9.69 -2.30
CA ILE A 37 0.97 8.68 -1.52
C ILE A 37 1.21 7.30 -2.14
N ILE A 38 0.55 6.28 -1.58
CA ILE A 38 0.51 4.93 -2.15
C ILE A 38 -0.89 4.69 -2.75
N PRO A 39 -1.02 3.71 -3.66
CA PRO A 39 -2.34 3.34 -4.17
C PRO A 39 -3.27 2.93 -3.03
N LYS A 40 -4.45 3.53 -2.96
CA LYS A 40 -5.42 3.23 -1.92
C LYS A 40 -6.83 3.64 -2.35
N GLY A 41 -7.79 3.02 -1.71
CA GLY A 41 -9.19 3.36 -1.96
C GLY A 41 -10.12 2.67 -0.97
N TRP A 42 -11.40 2.80 -1.24
CA TRP A 42 -12.43 2.14 -0.44
C TRP A 42 -12.44 0.64 -0.73
N PRO A 43 -12.79 -0.19 0.26
CA PRO A 43 -13.02 -1.61 -0.03
C PRO A 43 -14.06 -1.75 -1.12
N ILE A 44 -13.78 -2.61 -2.10
CA ILE A 44 -14.65 -2.80 -3.27
C ILE A 44 -15.67 -3.89 -2.94
N GLU A 45 -16.93 -3.59 -3.17
CA GLU A 45 -18.01 -4.55 -2.95
C GLU A 45 -17.77 -5.83 -3.76
N GLY A 46 -17.91 -6.97 -3.11
CA GLY A 46 -17.66 -8.26 -3.73
C GLY A 46 -16.21 -8.73 -3.69
N LEU A 47 -15.28 -7.89 -3.28
CA LEU A 47 -13.89 -8.25 -3.12
C LEU A 47 -13.47 -8.18 -1.65
N ASN A 48 -12.54 -9.04 -1.23
CA ASN A 48 -11.94 -8.90 0.09
C ASN A 48 -10.96 -7.72 0.08
N PHE A 49 -10.44 -7.35 1.24
CA PHE A 49 -9.53 -6.20 1.38
C PHE A 49 -8.27 -6.36 0.54
N ARG A 50 -7.71 -7.54 0.55
CA ARG A 50 -6.50 -7.87 -0.21
C ARG A 50 -6.71 -7.63 -1.71
N ARG A 51 -7.79 -8.13 -2.26
CA ARG A 51 -8.13 -7.97 -3.67
C ARG A 51 -8.52 -6.53 -4.00
N SER A 52 -9.15 -5.83 -3.08
CA SER A 52 -9.45 -4.41 -3.25
C SER A 52 -8.17 -3.58 -3.35
N ALA A 53 -7.19 -3.87 -2.49
CA ALA A 53 -5.89 -3.18 -2.53
C ALA A 53 -5.16 -3.45 -3.84
N GLU A 54 -5.19 -4.71 -4.31
CA GLU A 54 -4.60 -5.10 -5.59
C GLU A 54 -5.24 -4.33 -6.74
N GLN A 55 -6.57 -4.21 -6.73
CA GLN A 55 -7.32 -3.51 -7.76
C GLN A 55 -6.97 -2.02 -7.80
N GLU A 56 -6.80 -1.39 -6.63
CA GLU A 56 -6.39 0.02 -6.57
C GLU A 56 -5.00 0.22 -7.20
N ALA A 57 -4.08 -0.70 -6.95
CA ALA A 57 -2.74 -0.62 -7.56
C ALA A 57 -2.80 -0.74 -9.08
N ILE A 58 -3.68 -1.59 -9.61
CA ILE A 58 -3.87 -1.72 -11.06
C ILE A 58 -4.45 -0.44 -11.65
N GLU A 59 -5.50 0.09 -11.03
CA GLU A 59 -6.20 1.27 -11.56
C GLU A 59 -5.38 2.55 -11.47
N GLU A 60 -4.69 2.75 -10.35
CA GLU A 60 -3.95 3.99 -10.07
C GLU A 60 -2.53 3.97 -10.62
N ALA A 61 -1.87 2.82 -10.61
CA ALA A 61 -0.44 2.72 -10.94
C ALA A 61 -0.12 1.75 -12.09
N GLY A 62 -1.09 0.97 -12.54
CA GLY A 62 -0.87 0.02 -13.65
C GLY A 62 0.08 -1.10 -13.31
N VAL A 63 0.19 -1.49 -12.07
CA VAL A 63 1.11 -2.55 -11.64
C VAL A 63 0.37 -3.79 -11.19
N THR A 64 0.91 -4.95 -11.53
CA THR A 64 0.38 -6.26 -11.14
C THR A 64 1.51 -7.12 -10.57
N GLY A 65 1.15 -8.11 -9.79
CA GLY A 65 2.12 -9.01 -9.19
C GLY A 65 1.50 -9.86 -8.10
N SER A 66 2.28 -10.15 -7.07
CA SER A 66 1.87 -10.97 -5.94
C SER A 66 1.55 -10.09 -4.75
N ILE A 67 0.28 -10.04 -4.36
CA ILE A 67 -0.19 -9.31 -3.17
C ILE A 67 0.04 -10.16 -1.93
N SER A 68 0.49 -9.57 -0.82
CA SER A 68 0.71 -10.27 0.43
C SER A 68 -0.60 -10.90 0.94
N LYS A 69 -0.49 -12.06 1.57
CA LYS A 69 -1.66 -12.75 2.12
C LYS A 69 -2.28 -11.95 3.26
N ASP A 70 -1.43 -11.43 4.13
CA ASP A 70 -1.84 -10.65 5.29
C ASP A 70 -1.40 -9.20 5.14
N PRO A 71 -2.06 -8.27 5.84
CA PRO A 71 -1.59 -6.88 5.86
C PRO A 71 -0.15 -6.81 6.39
N ILE A 72 0.64 -5.91 5.82
CA ILE A 72 2.00 -5.63 6.28
C ILE A 72 2.03 -4.53 7.32
N GLY A 73 0.93 -3.82 7.50
CA GLY A 73 0.78 -2.77 8.48
C GLY A 73 -0.47 -1.96 8.23
N ASN A 74 -0.68 -0.99 9.09
CA ASN A 74 -1.80 -0.05 8.97
C ASN A 74 -1.26 1.35 9.24
N PHE A 75 -1.93 2.34 8.71
CA PHE A 75 -1.70 3.71 9.14
C PHE A 75 -3.03 4.46 9.21
N ILE A 76 -3.03 5.57 9.91
CA ILE A 76 -4.21 6.39 10.11
C ILE A 76 -3.92 7.78 9.57
N TYR A 77 -4.87 8.36 8.87
CA TYR A 77 -4.79 9.76 8.46
C TYR A 77 -6.16 10.43 8.64
N LEU A 78 -6.17 11.74 8.63
CA LEU A 78 -7.41 12.51 8.70
C LEU A 78 -7.91 12.77 7.28
N LYS A 79 -9.03 12.14 6.93
CA LYS A 79 -9.64 12.30 5.63
C LYS A 79 -10.66 13.41 5.66
N LYS A 80 -10.55 14.36 4.75
CA LYS A 80 -11.53 15.43 4.57
C LYS A 80 -12.76 14.85 3.90
N ILE A 81 -13.90 14.90 4.59
CA ILE A 81 -15.16 14.38 4.08
C ILE A 81 -16.11 15.51 3.64
N ALA A 82 -15.89 16.72 4.14
CA ALA A 82 -16.64 17.92 3.81
C ALA A 82 -15.81 19.14 4.21
N PRO A 83 -16.13 20.35 3.75
CA PRO A 83 -15.40 21.55 4.18
C PRO A 83 -15.36 21.66 5.71
N GLY A 84 -14.14 21.74 6.26
CA GLY A 84 -13.92 21.82 7.71
C GLY A 84 -14.16 20.53 8.49
N GLN A 85 -14.52 19.42 7.82
CA GLN A 85 -14.77 18.14 8.49
C GLN A 85 -13.74 17.11 8.09
N LYS A 86 -12.97 16.65 9.07
CA LYS A 86 -11.99 15.59 8.89
C LYS A 86 -12.36 14.42 9.80
N VAL A 87 -12.23 13.21 9.26
CA VAL A 87 -12.54 11.97 9.97
C VAL A 87 -11.33 11.05 9.90
N ARG A 88 -11.05 10.36 11.00
CA ARG A 88 -9.97 9.39 11.05
C ARG A 88 -10.28 8.24 10.09
N CYS A 89 -9.31 7.95 9.24
CA CYS A 89 -9.41 6.83 8.32
C CYS A 89 -8.25 5.88 8.59
N THR A 90 -8.58 4.63 8.88
CA THR A 90 -7.60 3.56 9.00
C THR A 90 -7.37 2.94 7.63
N VAL A 91 -6.12 2.80 7.25
CA VAL A 91 -5.74 2.21 5.95
C VAL A 91 -5.04 0.89 6.20
N VAL A 92 -5.72 -0.20 5.86
CA VAL A 92 -5.16 -1.55 5.94
C VAL A 92 -4.27 -1.74 4.72
N THR A 93 -2.97 -1.98 4.94
CA THR A 93 -1.97 -1.91 3.87
C THR A 93 -1.35 -3.27 3.61
N TYR A 94 -1.29 -3.63 2.33
CA TYR A 94 -0.70 -4.88 1.83
C TYR A 94 0.56 -4.59 1.03
N GLY A 95 1.47 -5.56 0.98
CA GLY A 95 2.63 -5.48 0.09
C GLY A 95 2.30 -6.10 -1.25
N LEU A 96 2.66 -5.44 -2.34
CA LEU A 96 2.49 -5.96 -3.69
C LEU A 96 3.84 -6.09 -4.36
N HIS A 97 4.31 -7.33 -4.52
CA HIS A 97 5.54 -7.59 -5.27
C HIS A 97 5.24 -7.47 -6.76
N VAL A 98 5.68 -6.39 -7.36
CA VAL A 98 5.38 -6.08 -8.76
C VAL A 98 6.18 -6.96 -9.69
N THR A 99 5.48 -7.65 -10.59
CA THR A 99 6.09 -8.48 -11.63
C THR A 99 5.81 -7.94 -13.02
N ASN A 100 4.84 -7.05 -13.19
CA ASN A 100 4.48 -6.51 -14.48
C ASN A 100 3.98 -5.08 -14.37
N GLN A 101 4.44 -4.22 -15.28
CA GLN A 101 3.93 -2.87 -15.47
C GLN A 101 3.08 -2.87 -16.74
N LEU A 102 1.81 -2.51 -16.59
CA LEU A 102 0.92 -2.38 -17.75
C LEU A 102 1.34 -1.19 -18.60
N SER A 103 1.06 -1.25 -19.89
CA SER A 103 1.29 -0.12 -20.81
C SER A 103 0.16 0.90 -20.72
N GLU A 104 -1.04 0.46 -20.40
CA GLU A 104 -2.23 1.30 -20.24
C GLU A 104 -2.99 0.92 -18.97
N TRP A 105 -3.47 1.91 -18.23
CA TRP A 105 -4.32 1.72 -17.05
C TRP A 105 -5.19 2.94 -16.83
N ILE A 106 -6.24 2.80 -16.01
CA ILE A 106 -7.32 3.78 -15.91
C ILE A 106 -6.84 5.19 -15.57
N GLU A 107 -5.98 5.34 -14.56
CA GLU A 107 -5.56 6.67 -14.09
C GLU A 107 -4.16 7.06 -14.54
N LYS A 108 -3.68 6.46 -15.63
CA LYS A 108 -2.31 6.66 -16.14
C LYS A 108 -1.92 8.14 -16.29
N ASP A 109 -2.78 8.93 -16.87
CA ASP A 109 -2.49 10.33 -17.16
C ASP A 109 -2.88 11.28 -16.03
N GLN A 110 -3.38 10.75 -14.92
CA GLN A 110 -3.87 11.54 -13.79
C GLN A 110 -2.88 11.64 -12.64
N ARG A 111 -1.83 10.83 -12.65
CA ARG A 111 -0.89 10.72 -11.54
C ARG A 111 0.53 10.57 -12.05
N ASP A 112 1.47 11.17 -11.33
CA ASP A 112 2.89 10.90 -11.53
C ASP A 112 3.28 9.69 -10.67
N ILE A 113 4.26 8.93 -11.11
CA ILE A 113 4.76 7.74 -10.41
C ILE A 113 6.24 7.94 -10.09
N LEU A 114 6.63 7.54 -8.89
CA LEU A 114 8.01 7.58 -8.44
C LEU A 114 8.38 6.22 -7.82
N TRP A 115 9.38 5.57 -8.37
CA TRP A 115 10.03 4.43 -7.74
C TRP A 115 11.24 4.92 -6.97
N CYS A 116 11.30 4.65 -5.69
CA CYS A 116 12.40 5.11 -4.84
C CYS A 116 12.61 4.15 -3.67
N SER A 117 13.72 4.36 -2.94
CA SER A 117 13.97 3.57 -1.74
C SER A 117 12.90 3.82 -0.69
N PRO A 118 12.60 2.85 0.20
CA PRO A 118 11.67 3.08 1.29
C PRO A 118 12.07 4.25 2.18
N PHE A 119 13.36 4.45 2.38
CA PHE A 119 13.87 5.57 3.16
C PHE A 119 13.51 6.93 2.53
N ARG A 120 13.71 7.05 1.22
CA ARG A 120 13.30 8.26 0.49
C ARG A 120 11.78 8.42 0.48
N ALA A 121 11.06 7.33 0.25
CA ALA A 121 9.59 7.36 0.23
C ALA A 121 9.03 7.91 1.54
N ALA A 122 9.62 7.50 2.69
CA ALA A 122 9.21 7.99 4.00
C ALA A 122 9.36 9.51 4.13
N LYS A 123 10.33 10.09 3.45
CA LYS A 123 10.56 11.53 3.44
C LYS A 123 9.64 12.28 2.48
N GLU A 124 9.26 11.64 1.39
CA GLU A 124 8.42 12.26 0.36
C GLU A 124 6.97 12.36 0.77
N VAL A 125 6.46 11.39 1.54
CA VAL A 125 5.05 11.40 1.93
C VAL A 125 4.81 12.36 3.09
N LYS A 126 3.67 13.04 3.08
CA LYS A 126 3.31 14.00 4.13
C LYS A 126 2.47 13.39 5.25
N THR A 127 1.92 12.21 5.04
CA THR A 127 1.11 11.50 6.03
C THR A 127 2.02 10.86 7.07
N PRO A 128 2.00 11.30 8.34
CA PRO A 128 2.94 10.78 9.34
C PRO A 128 2.84 9.28 9.56
N GLY A 129 1.63 8.72 9.56
CA GLY A 129 1.45 7.28 9.73
C GLY A 129 2.04 6.48 8.59
N LEU A 130 1.86 6.94 7.35
CA LEU A 130 2.46 6.29 6.19
C LEU A 130 3.99 6.42 6.21
N SER A 131 4.50 7.58 6.57
CA SER A 131 5.94 7.79 6.72
C SER A 131 6.53 6.81 7.73
N ALA A 132 5.87 6.62 8.88
CA ALA A 132 6.32 5.67 9.90
C ALA A 132 6.34 4.23 9.37
N LEU A 133 5.31 3.83 8.64
CA LEU A 133 5.26 2.50 8.03
C LEU A 133 6.41 2.30 7.04
N LEU A 134 6.67 3.30 6.20
CA LEU A 134 7.77 3.24 5.23
C LEU A 134 9.13 3.23 5.91
N GLN A 135 9.29 3.94 7.03
CA GLN A 135 10.51 3.88 7.85
C GLN A 135 10.74 2.49 8.42
N ASN A 136 9.67 1.85 8.89
CA ASN A 136 9.76 0.48 9.39
C ASN A 136 10.20 -0.49 8.27
N ILE A 137 9.67 -0.32 7.07
CA ILE A 137 10.09 -1.12 5.91
C ILE A 137 11.56 -0.86 5.57
N ALA A 138 11.99 0.39 5.62
CA ALA A 138 13.39 0.74 5.37
C ALA A 138 14.34 0.08 6.36
N SER A 139 13.94 0.02 7.64
CA SER A 139 14.73 -0.60 8.69
C SER A 139 14.67 -2.12 8.66
N GLU A 140 13.55 -2.67 8.24
CA GLU A 140 13.32 -4.12 8.21
C GLU A 140 12.60 -4.52 6.92
N PRO A 141 13.33 -4.60 5.80
CA PRO A 141 12.72 -4.94 4.50
C PRO A 141 12.00 -6.29 4.47
N SER A 142 12.33 -7.18 5.40
CA SER A 142 11.64 -8.47 5.52
C SER A 142 10.14 -8.36 5.78
N ILE A 143 9.66 -7.19 6.21
CA ILE A 143 8.23 -6.91 6.36
C ILE A 143 7.50 -7.18 5.03
N LEU A 144 8.13 -6.87 3.90
CA LEU A 144 7.55 -7.06 2.57
C LEU A 144 7.67 -8.49 2.05
N LYS A 145 8.53 -9.32 2.63
CA LYS A 145 8.70 -10.69 2.17
C LYS A 145 7.60 -11.56 2.74
N PRO A 146 7.03 -12.48 1.93
CA PRO A 146 6.12 -13.45 2.48
C PRO A 146 6.85 -14.24 3.57
N LYS A 147 6.19 -14.40 4.73
CA LYS A 147 6.73 -15.28 5.78
C LYS A 147 6.94 -16.65 5.18
N PRO A 148 8.13 -17.25 5.31
CA PRO A 148 8.32 -18.60 4.83
C PRO A 148 7.27 -19.48 5.50
N HIS A 149 6.53 -20.24 4.71
CA HIS A 149 5.73 -21.31 5.25
C HIS A 149 6.71 -22.25 5.93
N LEU A 150 6.61 -22.33 7.25
CA LEU A 150 7.24 -23.43 7.96
C LEU A 150 6.58 -24.70 7.44
N LYS A 151 7.17 -25.30 6.40
CA LYS A 151 6.83 -26.68 6.08
C LYS A 151 6.99 -27.44 7.38
N PRO A 152 5.97 -28.22 7.79
CA PRO A 152 6.17 -29.03 8.99
C PRO A 152 7.43 -29.83 8.79
N ILE A 153 8.42 -29.51 9.56
CA ILE A 153 9.73 -30.18 9.61
C ILE A 153 9.56 -31.70 9.63
N LEU A 154 8.43 -32.14 10.17
CA LEU A 154 8.04 -33.54 10.27
C LEU A 154 7.99 -34.29 8.94
N LYS A 155 7.71 -33.63 7.84
CA LYS A 155 7.57 -34.36 6.56
C LYS A 155 8.89 -34.79 5.92
N GLY A 156 9.96 -34.14 6.26
CA GLY A 156 11.27 -34.52 5.69
C GLY A 156 12.08 -35.40 6.59
N LEU A 157 11.88 -35.34 7.89
CA LEU A 157 12.73 -35.97 8.87
C LEU A 157 12.27 -37.34 9.31
N PHE A 158 11.03 -37.66 9.05
CA PHE A 158 10.42 -38.91 9.56
C PHE A 158 9.78 -39.76 8.48
N SER A 159 10.10 -39.48 7.28
CA SER A 159 9.73 -40.31 6.15
C SER A 159 10.70 -41.51 6.03
#